data_c87192d0caad16bbbf929f91e9651359
#
_entry.id   c87192d0caad16bbbf929f91e9651359
#
_cell.length_a   1.000
_cell.length_b   1.000
_cell.length_c   1.000
_cell.angle_alpha   90.00
_cell.angle_beta   90.00
_cell.angle_gamma   90.00
#
_symmetry.space_group_name_H-M   'P 1'
#
loop_
_entity.id
_entity.type
_entity.pdbx_description
1 polymer ?
#
loop_
_entity_poly.entity_id
_entity_poly.type
_entity_poly.pdbx_seq_one_letter_code
_entity_poly.pdbx_strand_id
1 'polypeptide(L)'
;MILQAKGLTKNYGDHTAVKDINLEFKKGSFNAILGPNGAGKSTTISMLIGLKRATNGQIIYAPNTRIGVVFQASVLDEKLTVKENLAIRAQQYKGIKGGRVEDLINQLGLTAFQKQLYGTLSGGQKRRADIARALLSNPDILFLDEPTTGLDIQTRKSIWDLLYRLQRDEGMTIILTTHYLDEADEADQLYIIDHGKVIAQGSATEIKSEYASNLLKIYFKDKQVEKFLPKNMPVEKENEFEYSLYPKSQLEAIDYLTQVREKIASFEFRPGTMDDAFIALTGREVR
;
A
#
# COMPACT_ATOMS: atom_id res chain seq x y z
N MET A 1 -11.19 11.52 13.39
CA MET A 1 -11.14 11.46 11.92
C MET A 1 -10.41 12.69 11.41
N ILE A 2 -9.40 12.54 10.53
CA ILE A 2 -8.69 13.70 9.95
C ILE A 2 -9.19 14.01 8.52
N LEU A 3 -9.62 12.98 7.79
CA LEU A 3 -10.15 13.08 6.45
C LEU A 3 -11.23 12.02 6.22
N GLN A 4 -12.30 12.40 5.55
CA GLN A 4 -13.40 11.52 5.14
C GLN A 4 -13.84 11.85 3.72
N ALA A 5 -14.06 10.83 2.90
CA ALA A 5 -14.71 10.94 1.60
C ALA A 5 -16.02 10.15 1.63
N LYS A 6 -17.11 10.75 1.16
CA LYS A 6 -18.45 10.16 1.15
C LYS A 6 -19.04 10.17 -0.26
N GLY A 7 -19.40 8.99 -0.77
CA GLY A 7 -20.04 8.84 -2.07
C GLY A 7 -19.22 9.38 -3.24
N LEU A 8 -17.88 9.31 -3.14
CA LEU A 8 -16.98 9.99 -4.06
C LEU A 8 -17.04 9.35 -5.44
N THR A 9 -17.40 10.13 -6.45
CA THR A 9 -17.56 9.68 -7.83
C THR A 9 -16.83 10.61 -8.79
N LYS A 10 -16.18 10.04 -9.81
CA LYS A 10 -15.54 10.78 -10.89
C LYS A 10 -15.85 10.20 -12.24
N ASN A 11 -16.50 11.00 -13.08
CA ASN A 11 -16.77 10.69 -14.47
C ASN A 11 -15.89 11.53 -15.40
N TYR A 12 -15.45 10.94 -16.49
CA TYR A 12 -14.78 11.58 -17.63
C TYR A 12 -15.58 11.24 -18.88
N GLY A 13 -16.49 12.16 -19.29
CA GLY A 13 -17.50 11.83 -20.29
C GLY A 13 -18.31 10.62 -19.84
N ASP A 14 -18.39 9.60 -20.68
CA ASP A 14 -19.13 8.35 -20.41
C ASP A 14 -18.36 7.36 -19.54
N HIS A 15 -17.07 7.60 -19.28
CA HIS A 15 -16.24 6.71 -18.46
C HIS A 15 -16.29 7.10 -16.98
N THR A 16 -16.72 6.20 -16.13
CA THR A 16 -16.68 6.34 -14.66
C THR A 16 -15.39 5.76 -14.11
N ALA A 17 -14.45 6.63 -13.76
CA ALA A 17 -13.16 6.22 -13.21
C ALA A 17 -13.19 5.91 -11.72
N VAL A 18 -14.10 6.51 -10.96
CA VAL A 18 -14.35 6.26 -9.53
C VAL A 18 -15.85 6.32 -9.31
N LYS A 19 -16.40 5.33 -8.58
CA LYS A 19 -17.83 5.15 -8.42
C LYS A 19 -18.22 4.93 -6.96
N ASP A 20 -18.83 5.93 -6.35
CA ASP A 20 -19.47 5.88 -5.03
C ASP A 20 -18.57 5.32 -3.93
N ILE A 21 -17.32 5.78 -3.85
CA ILE A 21 -16.38 5.28 -2.84
C ILE A 21 -16.48 6.08 -1.53
N ASN A 22 -16.35 5.34 -0.42
CA ASN A 22 -16.33 5.89 0.93
C ASN A 22 -14.99 5.54 1.58
N LEU A 23 -14.28 6.55 2.09
CA LEU A 23 -12.96 6.40 2.71
C LEU A 23 -12.92 7.18 4.02
N GLU A 24 -12.28 6.61 5.03
CA GLU A 24 -12.14 7.20 6.34
C GLU A 24 -10.70 7.07 6.84
N PHE A 25 -10.08 8.18 7.18
CA PHE A 25 -8.69 8.21 7.63
C PHE A 25 -8.60 8.78 9.04
N LYS A 26 -8.04 8.00 9.96
CA LYS A 26 -7.79 8.41 11.34
C LYS A 26 -6.51 9.24 11.41
N LYS A 27 -6.44 10.20 12.34
CA LYS A 27 -5.21 10.96 12.58
C LYS A 27 -4.09 10.02 13.07
N GLY A 28 -2.91 10.18 12.50
CA GLY A 28 -1.72 9.38 12.84
C GLY A 28 -1.74 7.94 12.32
N SER A 29 -2.71 7.58 11.46
CA SER A 29 -2.75 6.24 10.86
C SER A 29 -1.96 6.15 9.56
N PHE A 30 -1.48 4.95 9.26
CA PHE A 30 -0.87 4.58 8.00
C PHE A 30 -1.91 3.88 7.12
N ASN A 31 -2.23 4.48 5.96
CA ASN A 31 -3.31 4.00 5.11
C ASN A 31 -2.80 3.72 3.71
N ALA A 32 -3.23 2.59 3.12
CA ALA A 32 -2.90 2.25 1.76
C ALA A 32 -4.16 2.08 0.90
N ILE A 33 -4.10 2.58 -0.32
CA ILE A 33 -5.09 2.36 -1.37
C ILE A 33 -4.46 1.45 -2.40
N LEU A 34 -4.84 0.17 -2.36
CA LEU A 34 -4.32 -0.89 -3.21
C LEU A 34 -5.22 -1.11 -4.42
N GLY A 35 -4.66 -1.51 -5.53
CA GLY A 35 -5.41 -1.93 -6.71
C GLY A 35 -4.55 -1.96 -7.97
N PRO A 36 -5.02 -2.61 -9.03
CA PRO A 36 -4.27 -2.70 -10.28
C PRO A 36 -4.18 -1.35 -11.00
N ASN A 37 -3.36 -1.29 -12.03
CA ASN A 37 -3.28 -0.12 -12.89
C ASN A 37 -4.64 0.14 -13.55
N GLY A 38 -5.07 1.41 -13.53
CA GLY A 38 -6.39 1.80 -14.06
C GLY A 38 -7.57 1.59 -13.08
N ALA A 39 -7.36 1.07 -11.86
CA ALA A 39 -8.43 0.86 -10.87
C ALA A 39 -9.07 2.15 -10.33
N GLY A 40 -8.45 3.32 -10.53
CA GLY A 40 -8.96 4.61 -10.05
C GLY A 40 -8.15 5.21 -8.89
N LYS A 41 -7.04 4.61 -8.45
CA LYS A 41 -6.20 5.05 -7.31
C LYS A 41 -5.74 6.50 -7.43
N SER A 42 -4.99 6.84 -8.50
CA SER A 42 -4.47 8.21 -8.71
C SER A 42 -5.58 9.24 -8.95
N THR A 43 -6.72 8.82 -9.52
CA THR A 43 -7.92 9.67 -9.62
C THR A 43 -8.49 9.96 -8.24
N THR A 44 -8.57 8.95 -7.37
CA THR A 44 -9.04 9.08 -6.00
C THR A 44 -8.14 10.03 -5.21
N ILE A 45 -6.80 9.82 -5.20
CA ILE A 45 -5.86 10.76 -4.55
C ILE A 45 -6.02 12.17 -5.13
N SER A 46 -6.08 12.32 -6.46
CA SER A 46 -6.22 13.63 -7.10
C SER A 46 -7.48 14.38 -6.66
N MET A 47 -8.58 13.67 -6.37
CA MET A 47 -9.79 14.28 -5.78
C MET A 47 -9.57 14.63 -4.31
N LEU A 48 -9.00 13.70 -3.53
CA LEU A 48 -8.74 13.92 -2.10
C LEU A 48 -7.86 15.15 -1.87
N ILE A 49 -6.82 15.38 -2.67
CA ILE A 49 -5.93 16.54 -2.54
C ILE A 49 -6.44 17.82 -3.24
N GLY A 50 -7.63 17.78 -3.82
CA GLY A 50 -8.26 18.93 -4.47
C GLY A 50 -7.73 19.28 -5.86
N LEU A 51 -6.89 18.47 -6.49
CA LEU A 51 -6.42 18.68 -7.87
C LEU A 51 -7.52 18.39 -8.91
N LYS A 52 -8.44 17.49 -8.58
CA LYS A 52 -9.58 17.18 -9.44
C LYS A 52 -10.89 17.32 -8.65
N ARG A 53 -11.85 18.01 -9.24
CA ARG A 53 -13.18 18.09 -8.65
C ARG A 53 -13.92 16.77 -8.84
N ALA A 54 -14.52 16.26 -7.77
CA ALA A 54 -15.44 15.13 -7.86
C ALA A 54 -16.68 15.48 -8.70
N THR A 55 -17.23 14.50 -9.39
CA THR A 55 -18.51 14.64 -10.09
C THR A 55 -19.65 14.61 -9.07
N ASN A 56 -19.58 13.69 -8.10
CA ASN A 56 -20.51 13.58 -6.97
C ASN A 56 -19.75 13.23 -5.70
N GLY A 57 -20.42 13.38 -4.56
CA GLY A 57 -19.87 13.10 -3.24
C GLY A 57 -19.20 14.31 -2.62
N GLN A 58 -18.63 14.10 -1.44
CA GLN A 58 -17.97 15.16 -0.67
C GLN A 58 -16.70 14.66 0.01
N ILE A 59 -15.77 15.58 0.22
CA ILE A 59 -14.52 15.37 0.94
C ILE A 59 -14.52 16.32 2.13
N ILE A 60 -14.31 15.77 3.32
CA ILE A 60 -14.39 16.49 4.59
C ILE A 60 -13.05 16.35 5.31
N TYR A 61 -12.33 17.45 5.49
CA TYR A 61 -11.13 17.53 6.28
C TYR A 61 -11.43 18.06 7.70
N ALA A 62 -10.65 17.61 8.66
CA ALA A 62 -10.64 18.27 9.95
C ALA A 62 -10.20 19.75 9.80
N PRO A 63 -10.67 20.68 10.63
CA PRO A 63 -10.29 22.08 10.54
C PRO A 63 -8.77 22.28 10.57
N ASN A 64 -8.29 23.21 9.74
CA ASN A 64 -6.88 23.61 9.64
C ASN A 64 -5.90 22.48 9.24
N THR A 65 -6.39 21.36 8.69
CA THR A 65 -5.54 20.27 8.20
C THR A 65 -4.66 20.74 7.05
N ARG A 66 -3.35 20.59 7.19
CA ARG A 66 -2.35 20.85 6.16
C ARG A 66 -1.97 19.54 5.48
N ILE A 67 -1.83 19.57 4.17
CA ILE A 67 -1.46 18.40 3.39
C ILE A 67 -0.11 18.59 2.70
N GLY A 68 0.69 17.53 2.68
CA GLY A 68 1.86 17.35 1.83
C GLY A 68 1.54 16.32 0.75
N VAL A 69 2.09 16.49 -0.44
CA VAL A 69 1.81 15.57 -1.55
C VAL A 69 3.12 15.17 -2.23
N VAL A 70 3.35 13.89 -2.41
CA VAL A 70 4.42 13.32 -3.23
C VAL A 70 3.76 12.67 -4.44
N PHE A 71 3.98 13.25 -5.61
CA PHE A 71 3.43 12.74 -6.87
C PHE A 71 4.27 11.55 -7.38
N GLN A 72 3.69 10.75 -8.26
CA GLN A 72 4.42 9.69 -8.96
C GLN A 72 5.59 10.26 -9.76
N ALA A 73 5.36 11.30 -10.55
CA ALA A 73 6.42 12.08 -11.19
C ALA A 73 6.87 13.24 -10.29
N SER A 74 8.18 13.44 -10.18
CA SER A 74 8.71 14.57 -9.41
C SER A 74 8.35 15.92 -10.01
N VAL A 75 8.22 16.91 -9.12
CA VAL A 75 7.99 18.33 -9.48
C VAL A 75 9.20 19.21 -9.13
N LEU A 76 10.34 18.60 -8.80
CA LEU A 76 11.60 19.31 -8.53
C LEU A 76 12.36 19.58 -9.84
N ASP A 77 13.09 20.69 -9.88
CA ASP A 77 13.88 21.07 -11.04
C ASP A 77 15.17 20.25 -11.11
N GLU A 78 15.38 19.57 -12.23
CA GLU A 78 16.54 18.72 -12.47
C GLU A 78 17.87 19.48 -12.54
N LYS A 79 17.83 20.77 -12.87
CA LYS A 79 19.00 21.65 -13.01
C LYS A 79 19.41 22.33 -11.72
N LEU A 80 18.63 22.20 -10.67
CA LEU A 80 18.92 22.74 -9.35
C LEU A 80 19.42 21.61 -8.43
N THR A 81 20.23 21.98 -7.44
CA THR A 81 20.61 21.05 -6.37
C THR A 81 19.40 20.72 -5.49
N VAL A 82 19.51 19.65 -4.71
CA VAL A 82 18.46 19.28 -3.73
C VAL A 82 18.20 20.46 -2.78
N LYS A 83 19.27 21.08 -2.24
CA LYS A 83 19.13 22.20 -1.29
C LYS A 83 18.47 23.41 -1.93
N GLU A 84 18.84 23.78 -3.15
CA GLU A 84 18.21 24.91 -3.88
C GLU A 84 16.73 24.64 -4.14
N ASN A 85 16.37 23.45 -4.62
CA ASN A 85 14.98 23.06 -4.80
C ASN A 85 14.17 23.24 -3.50
N LEU A 86 14.67 22.73 -2.38
CA LEU A 86 13.99 22.83 -1.09
C LEU A 86 13.90 24.29 -0.62
N ALA A 87 14.98 25.08 -0.77
CA ALA A 87 15.00 26.48 -0.37
C ALA A 87 14.01 27.34 -1.16
N ILE A 88 13.94 27.17 -2.48
CA ILE A 88 12.99 27.89 -3.33
C ILE A 88 11.54 27.52 -2.94
N ARG A 89 11.28 26.24 -2.70
CA ARG A 89 9.95 25.80 -2.26
C ARG A 89 9.58 26.30 -0.88
N ALA A 90 10.53 26.33 0.05
CA ALA A 90 10.30 26.86 1.40
C ALA A 90 9.85 28.33 1.37
N GLN A 91 10.41 29.16 0.48
CA GLN A 91 10.02 30.56 0.32
C GLN A 91 8.56 30.76 -0.16
N GLN A 92 7.95 29.75 -0.78
CA GLN A 92 6.57 29.80 -1.25
C GLN A 92 5.54 29.61 -0.13
N TYR A 93 5.96 29.11 1.05
CA TYR A 93 5.09 28.87 2.18
C TYR A 93 5.23 29.98 3.23
N LYS A 94 4.12 30.53 3.71
CA LYS A 94 4.12 31.49 4.81
C LYS A 94 4.42 30.81 6.15
N GLY A 95 5.24 31.43 6.96
CA GLY A 95 5.48 31.00 8.35
C GLY A 95 6.41 29.78 8.53
N ILE A 96 7.18 29.42 7.50
CA ILE A 96 8.25 28.43 7.67
C ILE A 96 9.35 29.03 8.54
N LYS A 97 9.70 28.30 9.61
CA LYS A 97 10.80 28.68 10.51
C LYS A 97 12.14 28.61 9.77
N GLY A 98 13.02 29.56 10.04
CA GLY A 98 14.43 29.47 9.61
C GLY A 98 15.03 28.14 10.06
N GLY A 99 15.86 27.51 9.20
CA GLY A 99 16.46 26.21 9.50
C GLY A 99 15.65 24.98 9.05
N ARG A 100 14.36 25.12 8.68
CA ARG A 100 13.52 23.98 8.32
C ARG A 100 14.08 23.14 7.17
N VAL A 101 14.73 23.76 6.20
CA VAL A 101 15.36 23.04 5.07
C VAL A 101 16.51 22.18 5.56
N GLU A 102 17.37 22.72 6.41
CA GLU A 102 18.49 22.02 7.03
C GLU A 102 18.01 20.86 7.92
N ASP A 103 16.98 21.09 8.71
CA ASP A 103 16.37 20.05 9.55
C ASP A 103 15.89 18.87 8.69
N LEU A 104 15.15 19.13 7.61
CA LEU A 104 14.65 18.10 6.71
C LEU A 104 15.78 17.39 5.94
N ILE A 105 16.83 18.11 5.54
CA ILE A 105 18.01 17.50 4.91
C ILE A 105 18.65 16.47 5.85
N ASN A 106 18.79 16.81 7.13
CA ASN A 106 19.39 15.92 8.13
C ASN A 106 18.44 14.74 8.45
N GLN A 107 17.18 15.04 8.73
CA GLN A 107 16.14 14.07 9.11
C GLN A 107 15.93 12.98 8.04
N LEU A 108 15.97 13.36 6.76
CA LEU A 108 15.68 12.47 5.64
C LEU A 108 16.95 11.87 5.01
N GLY A 109 18.13 12.14 5.60
CA GLY A 109 19.41 11.60 5.14
C GLY A 109 19.84 12.14 3.79
N LEU A 110 19.57 13.43 3.51
CA LEU A 110 19.92 14.08 2.24
C LEU A 110 21.32 14.74 2.28
N THR A 111 21.98 14.77 3.44
CA THR A 111 23.21 15.51 3.68
C THR A 111 24.32 15.19 2.67
N ALA A 112 24.49 13.89 2.33
CA ALA A 112 25.55 13.44 1.43
C ALA A 112 25.38 13.95 -0.02
N PHE A 113 24.16 14.24 -0.46
CA PHE A 113 23.85 14.64 -1.84
C PHE A 113 23.06 15.95 -1.97
N GLN A 114 22.93 16.72 -0.88
CA GLN A 114 22.20 18.00 -0.89
C GLN A 114 22.71 19.02 -1.90
N LYS A 115 24.00 18.97 -2.25
CA LYS A 115 24.66 19.83 -3.24
C LYS A 115 24.71 19.24 -4.65
N GLN A 116 24.19 18.02 -4.86
CA GLN A 116 24.11 17.40 -6.19
C GLN A 116 22.88 17.92 -6.93
N LEU A 117 22.97 18.00 -8.25
CA LEU A 117 21.84 18.33 -9.10
C LEU A 117 20.76 17.25 -8.99
N TYR A 118 19.51 17.64 -8.82
CA TYR A 118 18.40 16.70 -8.66
C TYR A 118 18.30 15.71 -9.83
N GLY A 119 18.56 16.15 -11.06
CA GLY A 119 18.53 15.30 -12.25
C GLY A 119 19.51 14.12 -12.21
N THR A 120 20.63 14.25 -11.48
CA THR A 120 21.70 13.24 -11.40
C THR A 120 21.52 12.21 -10.27
N LEU A 121 20.48 12.36 -9.46
CA LEU A 121 20.23 11.51 -8.30
C LEU A 121 19.67 10.14 -8.72
N SER A 122 19.94 9.11 -7.90
CA SER A 122 19.23 7.82 -8.01
C SER A 122 17.73 7.98 -7.72
N GLY A 123 16.91 7.01 -8.13
CA GLY A 123 15.46 7.02 -7.88
C GLY A 123 15.10 7.19 -6.41
N GLY A 124 15.79 6.45 -5.53
CA GLY A 124 15.58 6.56 -4.07
C GLY A 124 16.00 7.89 -3.49
N GLN A 125 17.11 8.48 -3.95
CA GLN A 125 17.54 9.82 -3.56
C GLN A 125 16.52 10.87 -4.02
N LYS A 126 16.03 10.78 -5.26
CA LYS A 126 14.96 11.63 -5.78
C LYS A 126 13.71 11.52 -4.92
N ARG A 127 13.28 10.31 -4.58
CA ARG A 127 12.08 10.09 -3.75
C ARG A 127 12.22 10.70 -2.36
N ARG A 128 13.39 10.56 -1.71
CA ARG A 128 13.66 11.23 -0.42
C ARG A 128 13.58 12.76 -0.52
N ALA A 129 14.12 13.34 -1.59
CA ALA A 129 14.03 14.79 -1.83
C ALA A 129 12.59 15.24 -2.09
N ASP A 130 11.77 14.45 -2.81
CA ASP A 130 10.35 14.74 -3.02
C ASP A 130 9.56 14.70 -1.70
N ILE A 131 9.86 13.73 -0.81
CA ILE A 131 9.28 13.65 0.52
C ILE A 131 9.71 14.89 1.34
N ALA A 132 11.00 15.28 1.33
CA ALA A 132 11.47 16.48 2.00
C ALA A 132 10.69 17.73 1.56
N ARG A 133 10.50 17.89 0.26
CA ARG A 133 9.71 18.98 -0.29
C ARG A 133 8.26 18.96 0.23
N ALA A 134 7.63 17.80 0.28
CA ALA A 134 6.26 17.68 0.76
C ALA A 134 6.13 18.00 2.27
N LEU A 135 7.18 17.78 3.04
CA LEU A 135 7.24 18.05 4.49
C LEU A 135 7.59 19.50 4.86
N LEU A 136 7.95 20.35 3.90
CA LEU A 136 8.31 21.74 4.16
C LEU A 136 7.22 22.52 4.89
N SER A 137 5.94 22.31 4.52
CA SER A 137 4.79 23.00 5.13
C SER A 137 4.39 22.42 6.50
N ASN A 138 5.13 21.45 7.04
CA ASN A 138 4.78 20.70 8.25
C ASN A 138 3.33 20.17 8.17
N PRO A 139 3.04 19.25 7.23
CA PRO A 139 1.69 18.75 7.00
C PRO A 139 1.22 17.82 8.12
N ASP A 140 -0.12 17.73 8.27
CA ASP A 140 -0.79 16.76 9.15
C ASP A 140 -1.07 15.45 8.40
N ILE A 141 -1.19 15.52 7.05
CA ILE A 141 -1.36 14.36 6.17
C ILE A 141 -0.31 14.43 5.06
N LEU A 142 0.37 13.32 4.83
CA LEU A 142 1.24 13.11 3.67
C LEU A 142 0.58 12.14 2.70
N PHE A 143 0.23 12.64 1.51
CA PHE A 143 -0.23 11.82 0.39
C PHE A 143 0.94 11.42 -0.49
N LEU A 144 0.98 10.14 -0.90
CA LEU A 144 2.00 9.63 -1.80
C LEU A 144 1.34 8.79 -2.91
N ASP A 145 1.54 9.20 -4.15
CA ASP A 145 1.03 8.43 -5.30
C ASP A 145 2.15 7.52 -5.81
N GLU A 146 1.99 6.22 -5.56
CA GLU A 146 2.94 5.15 -5.92
C GLU A 146 4.41 5.47 -5.56
N PRO A 147 4.74 5.67 -4.25
CA PRO A 147 6.02 6.24 -3.83
C PRO A 147 7.24 5.36 -4.15
N THR A 148 7.06 4.09 -4.41
CA THR A 148 8.14 3.11 -4.54
C THR A 148 8.24 2.47 -5.92
N THR A 149 7.36 2.87 -6.83
CA THR A 149 7.36 2.37 -8.22
C THR A 149 8.69 2.64 -8.91
N GLY A 150 9.27 1.59 -9.53
CA GLY A 150 10.55 1.67 -10.22
C GLY A 150 11.79 1.66 -9.32
N LEU A 151 11.63 1.46 -8.01
CA LEU A 151 12.74 1.32 -7.06
C LEU A 151 13.11 -0.16 -6.84
N ASP A 152 14.38 -0.42 -6.60
CA ASP A 152 14.85 -1.74 -6.15
C ASP A 152 14.35 -2.06 -4.73
N ILE A 153 14.40 -3.35 -4.34
CA ILE A 153 13.86 -3.85 -3.07
C ILE A 153 14.45 -3.14 -1.85
N GLN A 154 15.78 -2.91 -1.84
CA GLN A 154 16.45 -2.28 -0.68
C GLN A 154 16.04 -0.80 -0.55
N THR A 155 16.02 -0.11 -1.68
CA THR A 155 15.58 1.29 -1.73
C THR A 155 14.12 1.41 -1.33
N ARG A 156 13.25 0.51 -1.78
CA ARG A 156 11.84 0.41 -1.37
C ARG A 156 11.72 0.33 0.14
N LYS A 157 12.38 -0.67 0.74
CA LYS A 157 12.39 -0.84 2.20
C LYS A 157 12.84 0.43 2.92
N SER A 158 13.88 1.10 2.44
CA SER A 158 14.38 2.33 3.07
C SER A 158 13.39 3.51 3.01
N ILE A 159 12.55 3.57 1.98
CA ILE A 159 11.46 4.56 1.89
C ILE A 159 10.33 4.20 2.86
N TRP A 160 9.97 2.91 2.98
CA TRP A 160 8.98 2.45 3.94
C TRP A 160 9.41 2.73 5.38
N ASP A 161 10.64 2.39 5.77
CA ASP A 161 11.21 2.69 7.09
C ASP A 161 11.16 4.20 7.40
N LEU A 162 11.36 5.04 6.38
CA LEU A 162 11.23 6.48 6.51
C LEU A 162 9.77 6.89 6.78
N LEU A 163 8.82 6.37 6.01
CA LEU A 163 7.39 6.70 6.17
C LEU A 163 6.86 6.23 7.53
N TYR A 164 7.27 5.03 7.99
CA TYR A 164 6.89 4.54 9.32
C TYR A 164 7.45 5.41 10.44
N ARG A 165 8.69 5.88 10.34
CA ARG A 165 9.23 6.83 11.33
C ARG A 165 8.42 8.13 11.35
N LEU A 166 8.09 8.68 10.20
CA LEU A 166 7.24 9.88 10.13
C LEU A 166 5.87 9.65 10.79
N GLN A 167 5.27 8.49 10.58
CA GLN A 167 3.98 8.16 11.19
C GLN A 167 4.11 7.95 12.70
N ARG A 168 5.07 7.13 13.17
CA ARG A 168 5.19 6.74 14.58
C ARG A 168 5.76 7.85 15.46
N ASP A 169 6.82 8.50 14.98
CA ASP A 169 7.59 9.45 15.80
C ASP A 169 6.98 10.87 15.75
N GLU A 170 6.35 11.23 14.62
CA GLU A 170 5.79 12.57 14.41
C GLU A 170 4.26 12.60 14.40
N GLY A 171 3.60 11.45 14.53
CA GLY A 171 2.15 11.33 14.49
C GLY A 171 1.52 11.72 13.16
N MET A 172 2.30 11.64 12.07
CA MET A 172 1.86 12.00 10.73
C MET A 172 0.86 10.98 10.20
N THR A 173 -0.21 11.46 9.57
CA THR A 173 -1.12 10.59 8.84
C THR A 173 -0.53 10.32 7.45
N ILE A 174 -0.34 9.06 7.09
CA ILE A 174 0.16 8.64 5.77
C ILE A 174 -1.01 8.08 4.96
N ILE A 175 -1.15 8.53 3.72
CA ILE A 175 -2.11 7.98 2.76
C ILE A 175 -1.36 7.76 1.46
N LEU A 176 -1.21 6.51 1.04
CA LEU A 176 -0.50 6.21 -0.20
C LEU A 176 -1.33 5.32 -1.14
N THR A 177 -1.00 5.38 -2.41
CA THR A 177 -1.43 4.37 -3.38
C THR A 177 -0.29 3.42 -3.67
N THR A 178 -0.62 2.17 -3.87
CA THR A 178 0.33 1.16 -4.32
C THR A 178 -0.38 0.09 -5.17
N HIS A 179 0.40 -0.61 -5.97
CA HIS A 179 0.00 -1.86 -6.61
C HIS A 179 0.84 -3.04 -6.07
N TYR A 180 1.74 -2.80 -5.12
CA TYR A 180 2.53 -3.83 -4.45
C TYR A 180 1.80 -4.35 -3.22
N LEU A 181 1.51 -5.65 -3.20
CA LEU A 181 0.74 -6.31 -2.15
C LEU A 181 1.52 -6.41 -0.83
N ASP A 182 2.83 -6.62 -0.92
CA ASP A 182 3.75 -6.64 0.24
C ASP A 182 3.79 -5.29 0.98
N GLU A 183 3.61 -4.20 0.25
CA GLU A 183 3.54 -2.86 0.85
C GLU A 183 2.25 -2.62 1.63
N ALA A 184 1.17 -3.25 1.24
CA ALA A 184 -0.13 -3.12 1.89
C ALA A 184 -0.22 -3.89 3.22
N ASP A 185 0.62 -4.91 3.43
CA ASP A 185 0.58 -5.78 4.62
C ASP A 185 0.83 -5.05 5.95
N GLU A 186 1.53 -3.93 5.91
CA GLU A 186 1.88 -3.17 7.12
C GLU A 186 0.98 -1.94 7.35
N ALA A 187 -0.04 -1.71 6.52
CA ALA A 187 -0.96 -0.58 6.69
C ALA A 187 -1.96 -0.84 7.84
N ASP A 188 -2.22 0.21 8.65
CA ASP A 188 -3.27 0.17 9.68
C ASP A 188 -4.66 0.03 9.06
N GLN A 189 -4.86 0.64 7.89
CA GLN A 189 -6.10 0.61 7.12
C GLN A 189 -5.78 0.47 5.63
N LEU A 190 -6.39 -0.51 5.02
CA LEU A 190 -6.26 -0.82 3.60
C LEU A 190 -7.61 -0.64 2.91
N TYR A 191 -7.60 -0.07 1.72
CA TYR A 191 -8.71 -0.01 0.79
C TYR A 191 -8.31 -0.66 -0.53
N ILE A 192 -8.95 -1.75 -0.90
CA ILE A 192 -8.72 -2.41 -2.19
C ILE A 192 -9.72 -1.82 -3.19
N ILE A 193 -9.18 -1.17 -4.23
CA ILE A 193 -10.00 -0.56 -5.29
C ILE A 193 -9.84 -1.37 -6.58
N ASP A 194 -10.94 -1.76 -7.18
CA ASP A 194 -10.99 -2.31 -8.52
C ASP A 194 -12.17 -1.73 -9.31
N HIS A 195 -11.95 -1.45 -10.60
CA HIS A 195 -12.95 -0.83 -11.49
C HIS A 195 -13.66 0.39 -10.86
N GLY A 196 -12.89 1.22 -10.15
CA GLY A 196 -13.38 2.46 -9.53
C GLY A 196 -14.22 2.27 -8.27
N LYS A 197 -14.28 1.08 -7.69
CA LYS A 197 -15.04 0.77 -6.47
C LYS A 197 -14.11 0.22 -5.38
N VAL A 198 -14.43 0.50 -4.12
CA VAL A 198 -13.84 -0.21 -2.99
C VAL A 198 -14.48 -1.59 -2.92
N ILE A 199 -13.68 -2.65 -3.10
CA ILE A 199 -14.14 -4.04 -3.08
C ILE A 199 -13.84 -4.74 -1.74
N ALA A 200 -12.84 -4.24 -0.98
CA ALA A 200 -12.57 -4.66 0.39
C ALA A 200 -11.91 -3.51 1.15
N GLN A 201 -12.10 -3.49 2.47
CA GLN A 201 -11.46 -2.53 3.38
C GLN A 201 -11.30 -3.14 4.77
N GLY A 202 -10.24 -2.75 5.47
CA GLY A 202 -9.89 -3.23 6.81
C GLY A 202 -8.39 -3.21 7.02
N SER A 203 -7.90 -3.78 8.10
CA SER A 203 -6.48 -4.09 8.25
C SER A 203 -6.07 -5.23 7.31
N ALA A 204 -4.79 -5.33 7.01
CA ALA A 204 -4.28 -6.43 6.20
C ALA A 204 -4.62 -7.80 6.80
N THR A 205 -4.60 -7.91 8.14
CA THR A 205 -4.96 -9.14 8.86
C THR A 205 -6.44 -9.50 8.66
N GLU A 206 -7.36 -8.53 8.76
CA GLU A 206 -8.79 -8.74 8.53
C GLU A 206 -9.05 -9.20 7.09
N ILE A 207 -8.47 -8.51 6.11
CA ILE A 207 -8.62 -8.85 4.68
C ILE A 207 -8.07 -10.24 4.38
N LYS A 208 -6.88 -10.59 4.89
CA LYS A 208 -6.32 -11.94 4.73
C LYS A 208 -7.20 -13.00 5.39
N SER A 209 -7.70 -12.73 6.57
CA SER A 209 -8.58 -13.66 7.31
C SER A 209 -9.91 -13.93 6.60
N GLU A 210 -10.45 -12.93 5.88
CA GLU A 210 -11.75 -13.02 5.22
C GLU A 210 -11.65 -13.60 3.79
N TYR A 211 -10.59 -13.26 3.05
CA TYR A 211 -10.50 -13.55 1.61
C TYR A 211 -9.35 -14.47 1.22
N ALA A 212 -8.31 -14.62 2.04
CA ALA A 212 -7.17 -15.47 1.70
C ALA A 212 -7.37 -16.91 2.17
N SER A 213 -7.01 -17.86 1.30
CA SER A 213 -7.02 -19.28 1.65
C SER A 213 -5.65 -19.74 2.13
N ASN A 214 -5.61 -20.49 3.24
CA ASN A 214 -4.40 -21.19 3.61
C ASN A 214 -4.17 -22.34 2.63
N LEU A 215 -2.91 -22.64 2.34
CA LEU A 215 -2.52 -23.74 1.48
C LEU A 215 -1.75 -24.78 2.28
N LEU A 216 -2.21 -26.01 2.24
CA LEU A 216 -1.52 -27.18 2.78
C LEU A 216 -1.23 -28.16 1.63
N LYS A 217 0.00 -28.18 1.15
CA LYS A 217 0.45 -29.18 0.19
C LYS A 217 0.89 -30.43 0.92
N ILE A 218 0.43 -31.59 0.47
CA ILE A 218 0.78 -32.88 1.06
C ILE A 218 1.30 -33.81 -0.01
N TYR A 219 2.44 -34.45 0.29
CA TYR A 219 3.05 -35.50 -0.51
C TYR A 219 2.83 -36.82 0.20
N PHE A 220 1.99 -37.69 -0.38
CA PHE A 220 1.71 -39.02 0.19
C PHE A 220 2.76 -40.05 -0.22
N LYS A 221 2.94 -41.09 0.61
CA LYS A 221 3.83 -42.23 0.32
C LYS A 221 3.23 -43.18 -0.73
N ASP A 222 1.90 -43.29 -0.77
CA ASP A 222 1.15 -44.22 -1.61
C ASP A 222 0.24 -43.46 -2.58
N LYS A 223 -0.14 -44.10 -3.71
CA LYS A 223 -1.03 -43.54 -4.73
C LYS A 223 -2.53 -43.59 -4.37
N GLN A 224 -2.93 -44.54 -3.53
CA GLN A 224 -4.35 -44.76 -3.18
C GLN A 224 -4.71 -44.05 -1.88
N VAL A 225 -4.83 -42.74 -1.95
CA VAL A 225 -5.04 -41.87 -0.76
C VAL A 225 -6.43 -41.24 -0.68
N GLU A 226 -7.28 -41.44 -1.69
CA GLU A 226 -8.60 -40.80 -1.77
C GLU A 226 -9.46 -41.02 -0.51
N LYS A 227 -9.34 -42.19 0.13
CA LYS A 227 -10.08 -42.51 1.35
C LYS A 227 -9.60 -41.76 2.60
N PHE A 228 -8.42 -41.14 2.53
CA PHE A 228 -7.84 -40.38 3.63
C PHE A 228 -8.04 -38.87 3.42
N LEU A 229 -8.50 -38.43 2.25
CA LEU A 229 -8.73 -37.02 1.99
C LEU A 229 -9.91 -36.48 2.82
N PRO A 230 -9.83 -35.25 3.33
CA PRO A 230 -10.85 -34.67 4.17
C PRO A 230 -12.13 -34.40 3.34
N LYS A 231 -13.30 -34.67 3.92
CA LYS A 231 -14.58 -34.42 3.24
C LYS A 231 -15.06 -32.97 3.37
N ASN A 232 -14.58 -32.27 4.38
CA ASN A 232 -15.07 -30.92 4.76
C ASN A 232 -14.06 -29.80 4.41
N MET A 233 -13.02 -30.12 3.64
CA MET A 233 -11.99 -29.17 3.23
C MET A 233 -11.83 -29.25 1.71
N PRO A 234 -11.73 -28.14 0.99
CA PRO A 234 -11.43 -28.16 -0.44
C PRO A 234 -10.08 -28.86 -0.70
N VAL A 235 -10.06 -29.72 -1.72
CA VAL A 235 -8.89 -30.52 -2.11
C VAL A 235 -8.74 -30.45 -3.61
N GLU A 236 -7.53 -30.17 -4.06
CA GLU A 236 -7.11 -30.25 -5.45
C GLU A 236 -6.04 -31.32 -5.60
N LYS A 237 -6.17 -32.14 -6.63
CA LYS A 237 -5.18 -33.18 -6.96
C LYS A 237 -4.19 -32.62 -7.96
N GLU A 238 -2.95 -32.44 -7.54
CA GLU A 238 -1.86 -31.95 -8.43
C GLU A 238 -1.28 -33.09 -9.29
N ASN A 239 -1.07 -34.24 -8.64
CA ASN A 239 -0.61 -35.46 -9.29
C ASN A 239 -0.97 -36.72 -8.46
N GLU A 240 -0.40 -37.88 -8.77
CA GLU A 240 -0.71 -39.14 -8.08
C GLU A 240 -0.32 -39.18 -6.59
N PHE A 241 0.62 -38.33 -6.17
CA PHE A 241 1.15 -38.30 -4.79
C PHE A 241 0.95 -36.94 -4.11
N GLU A 242 0.63 -35.89 -4.85
CA GLU A 242 0.60 -34.51 -4.37
C GLU A 242 -0.82 -33.96 -4.41
N TYR A 243 -1.25 -33.42 -3.28
CA TYR A 243 -2.57 -32.80 -3.10
C TYR A 243 -2.42 -31.44 -2.42
N SER A 244 -3.14 -30.46 -2.92
CA SER A 244 -3.32 -29.13 -2.34
C SER A 244 -4.64 -29.09 -1.57
N LEU A 245 -4.57 -28.76 -0.28
CA LEU A 245 -5.72 -28.65 0.60
C LEU A 245 -5.82 -27.21 1.11
N TYR A 246 -7.03 -26.75 1.36
CA TYR A 246 -7.31 -25.38 1.78
C TYR A 246 -8.00 -25.34 3.15
N PRO A 247 -7.23 -25.53 4.25
CA PRO A 247 -7.75 -25.48 5.61
C PRO A 247 -8.16 -24.07 6.00
N LYS A 248 -9.25 -23.92 6.77
CA LYS A 248 -9.72 -22.63 7.27
C LYS A 248 -8.79 -22.01 8.31
N SER A 249 -8.01 -22.84 9.01
CA SER A 249 -7.06 -22.41 10.04
C SER A 249 -5.83 -23.30 10.09
N GLN A 250 -4.78 -22.79 10.75
CA GLN A 250 -3.59 -23.59 11.04
C GLN A 250 -3.90 -24.81 11.92
N LEU A 251 -4.82 -24.67 12.87
CA LEU A 251 -5.23 -25.77 13.75
C LEU A 251 -5.92 -26.88 12.96
N GLU A 252 -6.80 -26.54 12.02
CA GLU A 252 -7.44 -27.52 11.13
C GLU A 252 -6.39 -28.25 10.28
N ALA A 253 -5.35 -27.58 9.82
CA ALA A 253 -4.23 -28.20 9.12
C ALA A 253 -3.47 -29.19 10.02
N ILE A 254 -3.15 -28.79 11.26
CA ILE A 254 -2.46 -29.63 12.25
C ILE A 254 -3.30 -30.87 12.57
N ASP A 255 -4.59 -30.70 12.82
CA ASP A 255 -5.51 -31.81 13.14
C ASP A 255 -5.54 -32.83 12.00
N TYR A 256 -5.64 -32.33 10.76
CA TYR A 256 -5.62 -33.22 9.61
C TYR A 256 -4.27 -33.92 9.41
N LEU A 257 -3.14 -33.21 9.52
CA LEU A 257 -1.80 -33.79 9.43
C LEU A 257 -1.58 -34.86 10.48
N THR A 258 -2.11 -34.68 11.68
CA THR A 258 -2.03 -35.66 12.76
C THR A 258 -2.74 -36.96 12.40
N GLN A 259 -3.92 -36.88 11.75
CA GLN A 259 -4.71 -38.04 11.33
C GLN A 259 -4.01 -38.85 10.22
N VAL A 260 -3.31 -38.19 9.31
CA VAL A 260 -2.67 -38.82 8.14
C VAL A 260 -1.16 -39.02 8.29
N ARG A 261 -0.60 -38.76 9.45
CA ARG A 261 0.86 -38.73 9.73
C ARG A 261 1.63 -39.92 9.15
N GLU A 262 1.12 -41.15 9.30
CA GLU A 262 1.78 -42.36 8.84
C GLU A 262 1.79 -42.49 7.30
N LYS A 263 0.90 -41.78 6.61
CA LYS A 263 0.68 -41.88 5.17
C LYS A 263 1.42 -40.81 4.37
N ILE A 264 1.85 -39.73 5.02
CA ILE A 264 2.53 -38.60 4.35
C ILE A 264 4.04 -38.83 4.29
N ALA A 265 4.65 -38.46 3.16
CA ALA A 265 6.10 -38.40 2.98
C ALA A 265 6.64 -37.04 3.44
N SER A 266 5.97 -35.95 3.04
CA SER A 266 6.26 -34.58 3.45
C SER A 266 5.02 -33.70 3.32
N PHE A 267 5.09 -32.51 3.88
CA PHE A 267 4.08 -31.47 3.69
C PHE A 267 4.71 -30.09 3.70
N GLU A 268 3.98 -29.13 3.13
CA GLU A 268 4.29 -27.71 3.17
C GLU A 268 3.00 -26.97 3.56
N PHE A 269 3.07 -26.10 4.57
CA PHE A 269 1.96 -25.24 4.96
C PHE A 269 2.33 -23.78 4.71
N ARG A 270 1.49 -23.07 3.99
CA ARG A 270 1.59 -21.63 3.75
C ARG A 270 0.31 -20.94 4.20
N PRO A 271 0.40 -19.98 5.16
CA PRO A 271 -0.74 -19.13 5.49
C PRO A 271 -1.21 -18.36 4.27
N GLY A 272 -2.48 -17.98 4.25
CA GLY A 272 -3.02 -17.12 3.22
C GLY A 272 -2.31 -15.76 3.18
N THR A 273 -1.95 -15.33 1.98
CA THR A 273 -1.22 -14.09 1.70
C THR A 273 -2.16 -12.99 1.21
N MET A 274 -1.65 -11.76 1.10
CA MET A 274 -2.40 -10.68 0.47
C MET A 274 -2.62 -10.94 -1.03
N ASP A 275 -1.70 -11.66 -1.69
CA ASP A 275 -1.87 -12.11 -3.07
C ASP A 275 -3.09 -13.03 -3.21
N ASP A 276 -3.23 -14.02 -2.32
CA ASP A 276 -4.38 -14.93 -2.33
C ASP A 276 -5.70 -14.17 -2.11
N ALA A 277 -5.72 -13.23 -1.15
CA ALA A 277 -6.89 -12.39 -0.92
C ALA A 277 -7.24 -11.53 -2.14
N PHE A 278 -6.22 -10.95 -2.78
CA PHE A 278 -6.42 -10.10 -3.95
C PHE A 278 -6.94 -10.91 -5.16
N ILE A 279 -6.39 -12.11 -5.40
CA ILE A 279 -6.86 -13.01 -6.46
C ILE A 279 -8.31 -13.44 -6.18
N ALA A 280 -8.65 -13.79 -4.93
CA ALA A 280 -10.01 -14.16 -4.56
C ALA A 280 -11.01 -13.02 -4.81
N LEU A 281 -10.63 -11.76 -4.54
CA LEU A 281 -11.46 -10.58 -4.71
C LEU A 281 -11.62 -10.13 -6.17
N THR A 282 -10.57 -10.29 -7.01
CA THR A 282 -10.52 -9.71 -8.36
C THR A 282 -10.54 -10.75 -9.48
N GLY A 283 -10.29 -12.02 -9.17
CA GLY A 283 -10.14 -13.11 -10.13
C GLY A 283 -8.84 -13.01 -10.96
N ARG A 284 -7.88 -12.17 -10.58
CA ARG A 284 -6.62 -11.95 -11.32
C ARG A 284 -5.48 -11.51 -10.41
N GLU A 285 -4.25 -11.78 -10.83
CA GLU A 285 -3.05 -11.27 -10.17
C GLU A 285 -2.88 -9.76 -10.37
N VAL A 286 -2.19 -9.09 -9.43
CA VAL A 286 -1.73 -7.71 -9.61
C VAL A 286 -0.57 -7.70 -10.61
N ARG A 287 -0.74 -7.01 -11.72
CA ARG A 287 0.31 -6.79 -12.72
C ARG A 287 0.69 -5.33 -12.81
#